data_de9acffeca8660a0d665ed64cf4e768b
#
_entry.id   de9acffeca8660a0d665ed64cf4e768b
#
_cell.length_a   1.000
_cell.length_b   1.000
_cell.length_c   1.000
_cell.angle_alpha   90.00
_cell.angle_beta   90.00
_cell.angle_gamma   90.00
#
_symmetry.space_group_name_H-M   'P 1'
#
loop_
_entity.id
_entity.type
_entity.pdbx_description
1 polymer ?
#
loop_
_entity_poly.entity_id
_entity_poly.type
_entity_poly.pdbx_seq_one_letter_code
_entity_poly.pdbx_strand_id
1 'polypeptide(L)'
;MLTLVAKCLSKLGISLVYSYLCTIKENDMQKHTSIQLFRYEPTEGVAEYHAMLRITNPKLTYAEQVESLLAAYDQLLRTELAGTVAVFKRWFLSDAANQANYLLATQVEQSDCALSIIEQPPLDGTKIALWVYLQKGVQTRTLSHGDYEVSHGGYRHIWSASNFNQASKSEYQTRLLLNDYIMRLAEQNCTLANNCIRTWFFVQNVDVNYGGVVKARNEVFLTQNLTEHTHFIASTGIAGRHASHEVLVQMDAYAVAGLQQEQIHYLYAPTHLNPTYEYGVSFERGTYIDYGDRRQVFISGTASINNRGEIMYPGDIRKQTLRMWENVETLLAEAECTFDHVGHLIVYLRDISDYAVVQEMFEERFPTIPKVYLQAPVCRPGWLIEMECMAVKAIHNDNYKPY
;
A
#
# COMPACT_ATOMS: atom_id res chain seq x y z
N MET A 1 32.16 -11.51 -23.14
CA MET A 1 33.06 -12.49 -22.54
C MET A 1 32.30 -13.66 -21.89
N LEU A 2 31.22 -13.45 -21.16
CA LEU A 2 30.36 -14.48 -20.58
C LEU A 2 29.69 -15.43 -21.62
N THR A 3 29.30 -14.90 -22.79
CA THR A 3 28.64 -15.68 -23.85
C THR A 3 29.58 -16.68 -24.56
N LEU A 4 30.89 -16.41 -24.59
CA LEU A 4 31.87 -17.34 -25.13
C LEU A 4 32.22 -18.49 -24.16
N VAL A 5 32.21 -18.19 -22.87
CA VAL A 5 32.45 -19.17 -21.81
C VAL A 5 31.29 -20.19 -21.73
N ALA A 6 30.03 -19.72 -21.85
CA ALA A 6 28.85 -20.58 -21.88
C ALA A 6 28.84 -21.56 -23.06
N LYS A 7 29.30 -21.15 -24.27
CA LYS A 7 29.41 -22.01 -25.44
C LYS A 7 30.53 -23.06 -25.36
N CYS A 8 31.61 -22.82 -24.61
CA CYS A 8 32.67 -23.80 -24.38
C CYS A 8 32.25 -24.86 -23.32
N LEU A 9 31.49 -24.46 -22.32
CA LEU A 9 31.08 -25.33 -21.21
C LEU A 9 29.97 -26.32 -21.61
N SER A 10 29.10 -25.97 -22.57
CA SER A 10 28.06 -26.88 -23.06
C SER A 10 28.59 -28.11 -23.82
N LYS A 11 29.82 -28.04 -24.35
CA LYS A 11 30.45 -29.19 -25.04
C LYS A 11 31.09 -30.19 -24.08
N LEU A 12 31.18 -29.90 -22.78
CA LEU A 12 31.88 -30.73 -21.76
C LEU A 12 30.96 -31.31 -20.69
N GLY A 13 29.63 -31.33 -20.87
CA GLY A 13 28.71 -31.84 -19.85
C GLY A 13 28.54 -30.92 -18.63
N ILE A 14 29.07 -29.69 -18.69
CA ILE A 14 29.11 -28.74 -17.57
C ILE A 14 27.77 -27.96 -17.45
N SER A 15 26.85 -28.12 -18.42
CA SER A 15 25.51 -27.50 -18.39
C SER A 15 24.70 -27.94 -17.16
N LEU A 16 24.82 -29.21 -16.77
CA LEU A 16 24.16 -29.75 -15.57
C LEU A 16 24.76 -29.18 -14.28
N VAL A 17 26.06 -28.94 -14.22
CA VAL A 17 26.74 -28.37 -13.05
C VAL A 17 26.38 -26.88 -12.88
N TYR A 18 26.28 -26.15 -14.01
CA TYR A 18 25.89 -24.73 -13.97
C TYR A 18 24.41 -24.56 -13.57
N SER A 19 23.52 -25.38 -14.12
CA SER A 19 22.11 -25.43 -13.72
C SER A 19 21.96 -25.82 -12.25
N TYR A 20 22.73 -26.81 -11.78
CA TYR A 20 22.73 -27.23 -10.37
C TYR A 20 23.27 -26.14 -9.43
N LEU A 21 24.33 -25.45 -9.80
CA LEU A 21 24.87 -24.30 -9.01
C LEU A 21 23.93 -23.10 -9.00
N CYS A 22 23.25 -22.81 -10.12
CA CYS A 22 22.21 -21.78 -10.15
C CYS A 22 21.04 -22.14 -9.23
N THR A 23 20.56 -23.38 -9.27
CA THR A 23 19.47 -23.87 -8.40
C THR A 23 19.85 -23.86 -6.92
N ILE A 24 21.12 -24.20 -6.58
CA ILE A 24 21.61 -24.10 -5.20
C ILE A 24 21.67 -22.64 -4.75
N LYS A 25 22.15 -21.72 -5.59
CA LYS A 25 22.21 -20.29 -5.27
C LYS A 25 20.82 -19.69 -5.09
N GLU A 26 19.85 -20.04 -5.93
CA GLU A 26 18.44 -19.66 -5.79
C GLU A 26 17.84 -20.16 -4.49
N ASN A 27 18.02 -21.44 -4.16
CA ASN A 27 17.52 -22.03 -2.91
C ASN A 27 18.15 -21.41 -1.65
N ASP A 28 19.43 -21.03 -1.68
CA ASP A 28 20.06 -20.36 -0.56
C ASP A 28 19.58 -18.91 -0.38
N MET A 29 19.31 -18.17 -1.46
CA MET A 29 18.76 -16.82 -1.39
C MET A 29 17.35 -16.79 -0.82
N GLN A 30 16.49 -17.73 -1.18
CA GLN A 30 15.11 -17.83 -0.67
C GLN A 30 15.03 -18.06 0.85
N LYS A 31 16.03 -18.69 1.45
CA LYS A 31 16.10 -18.94 2.91
C LYS A 31 16.15 -17.64 3.73
N HIS A 32 16.44 -16.51 3.10
CA HIS A 32 16.56 -15.20 3.76
C HIS A 32 15.34 -14.31 3.61
N THR A 33 14.23 -14.85 3.08
CA THR A 33 12.97 -14.12 2.92
C THR A 33 11.83 -14.85 3.62
N SER A 34 11.04 -14.12 4.41
CA SER A 34 9.75 -14.58 4.93
C SER A 34 8.62 -14.04 4.07
N ILE A 35 7.61 -14.86 3.81
CA ILE A 35 6.40 -14.49 3.08
C ILE A 35 5.20 -14.72 3.99
N GLN A 36 4.38 -13.68 4.17
CA GLN A 36 3.04 -13.80 4.72
C GLN A 36 2.06 -13.56 3.58
N LEU A 37 1.07 -14.44 3.44
CA LEU A 37 0.15 -14.45 2.31
C LEU A 37 -1.30 -14.56 2.80
N PHE A 38 -2.11 -13.58 2.39
CA PHE A 38 -3.56 -13.64 2.49
C PHE A 38 -4.15 -14.06 1.14
N ARG A 39 -5.24 -14.86 1.18
CA ARG A 39 -5.95 -15.37 0.02
C ARG A 39 -7.45 -15.13 0.16
N TYR A 40 -8.03 -14.55 -0.88
CA TYR A 40 -9.47 -14.55 -1.09
C TYR A 40 -9.74 -15.25 -2.43
N GLU A 41 -10.24 -16.48 -2.38
CA GLU A 41 -10.45 -17.36 -3.53
C GLU A 41 -11.94 -17.74 -3.58
N PRO A 42 -12.79 -16.95 -4.28
CA PRO A 42 -14.18 -17.31 -4.47
C PRO A 42 -14.28 -18.53 -5.39
N THR A 43 -15.41 -19.25 -5.34
CA THR A 43 -15.65 -20.42 -6.20
C THR A 43 -15.63 -20.04 -7.69
N GLU A 44 -16.12 -18.84 -8.02
CA GLU A 44 -16.11 -18.27 -9.36
C GLU A 44 -15.68 -16.81 -9.30
N GLY A 45 -15.14 -16.28 -10.41
CA GLY A 45 -14.75 -14.87 -10.52
C GLY A 45 -13.28 -14.60 -10.20
N VAL A 46 -13.01 -13.41 -9.73
CA VAL A 46 -11.64 -12.90 -9.50
C VAL A 46 -11.14 -13.29 -8.12
N ALA A 47 -10.00 -13.95 -8.04
CA ALA A 47 -9.30 -14.18 -6.78
C ALA A 47 -8.34 -13.02 -6.46
N GLU A 48 -8.16 -12.73 -5.17
CA GLU A 48 -7.32 -11.64 -4.64
C GLU A 48 -6.33 -12.16 -3.62
N TYR A 49 -5.11 -11.60 -3.67
CA TYR A 49 -4.02 -12.00 -2.78
C TYR A 49 -3.23 -10.79 -2.31
N HIS A 50 -2.87 -10.80 -1.03
CA HIS A 50 -1.89 -9.85 -0.49
C HIS A 50 -0.69 -10.63 0.01
N ALA A 51 0.49 -10.34 -0.56
CA ALA A 51 1.74 -10.92 -0.13
C ALA A 51 2.62 -9.84 0.52
N MET A 52 3.14 -10.13 1.71
CA MET A 52 4.13 -9.31 2.39
C MET A 52 5.43 -10.11 2.47
N LEU A 53 6.47 -9.62 1.79
CA LEU A 53 7.78 -10.24 1.73
C LEU A 53 8.76 -9.39 2.55
N ARG A 54 9.44 -10.03 3.50
CA ARG A 54 10.42 -9.38 4.39
C ARG A 54 11.70 -10.19 4.45
N ILE A 55 12.83 -9.51 4.53
CA ILE A 55 14.13 -10.14 4.75
C ILE A 55 14.25 -10.64 6.19
N THR A 56 14.81 -11.81 6.39
CA THR A 56 15.05 -12.41 7.73
C THR A 56 16.50 -12.29 8.19
N ASN A 57 17.41 -11.92 7.28
CA ASN A 57 18.84 -11.75 7.59
C ASN A 57 19.30 -10.30 7.31
N PRO A 58 19.34 -9.42 8.31
CA PRO A 58 19.71 -8.02 8.12
C PRO A 58 21.22 -7.80 7.80
N LYS A 59 22.04 -8.87 7.89
CA LYS A 59 23.48 -8.79 7.59
C LYS A 59 23.79 -8.82 6.10
N LEU A 60 22.82 -9.16 5.26
CA LEU A 60 22.97 -9.15 3.81
C LEU A 60 23.17 -7.71 3.31
N THR A 61 23.96 -7.55 2.27
CA THR A 61 24.05 -6.29 1.52
C THR A 61 22.69 -5.95 0.89
N TYR A 62 22.48 -4.70 0.49
CA TYR A 62 21.24 -4.28 -0.15
C TYR A 62 20.93 -5.11 -1.43
N ALA A 63 21.95 -5.31 -2.27
CA ALA A 63 21.79 -6.11 -3.49
C ALA A 63 21.36 -7.55 -3.20
N GLU A 64 21.97 -8.20 -2.21
CA GLU A 64 21.59 -9.56 -1.78
C GLU A 64 20.17 -9.60 -1.20
N GLN A 65 19.74 -8.55 -0.47
CA GLN A 65 18.37 -8.45 0.03
C GLN A 65 17.35 -8.31 -1.11
N VAL A 66 17.64 -7.48 -2.12
CA VAL A 66 16.80 -7.35 -3.33
C VAL A 66 16.73 -8.68 -4.08
N GLU A 67 17.87 -9.31 -4.35
CA GLU A 67 17.93 -10.61 -5.03
C GLU A 67 17.13 -11.69 -4.27
N SER A 68 17.23 -11.72 -2.93
CA SER A 68 16.47 -12.66 -2.09
C SER A 68 14.95 -12.44 -2.19
N LEU A 69 14.48 -11.19 -2.11
CA LEU A 69 13.06 -10.87 -2.23
C LEU A 69 12.52 -11.23 -3.62
N LEU A 70 13.26 -10.90 -4.67
CA LEU A 70 12.87 -11.19 -6.05
C LEU A 70 12.82 -12.69 -6.31
N ALA A 71 13.81 -13.45 -5.85
CA ALA A 71 13.83 -14.91 -5.98
C ALA A 71 12.65 -15.58 -5.24
N ALA A 72 12.35 -15.11 -4.02
CA ALA A 72 11.23 -15.62 -3.24
C ALA A 72 9.87 -15.25 -3.87
N TYR A 73 9.74 -14.04 -4.40
CA TYR A 73 8.54 -13.59 -5.10
C TYR A 73 8.32 -14.39 -6.40
N ASP A 74 9.36 -14.58 -7.20
CA ASP A 74 9.29 -15.35 -8.44
C ASP A 74 8.91 -16.82 -8.18
N GLN A 75 9.48 -17.43 -7.13
CA GLN A 75 9.05 -18.76 -6.71
C GLN A 75 7.58 -18.80 -6.29
N LEU A 76 7.11 -17.83 -5.50
CA LEU A 76 5.72 -17.74 -5.09
C LEU A 76 4.77 -17.72 -6.31
N LEU A 77 5.13 -16.94 -7.34
CA LEU A 77 4.37 -16.88 -8.60
C LEU A 77 4.40 -18.17 -9.40
N ARG A 78 5.51 -18.93 -9.37
CA ARG A 78 5.61 -20.21 -10.09
C ARG A 78 4.88 -21.35 -9.39
N THR A 79 4.73 -21.31 -8.08
CA THR A 79 4.19 -22.41 -7.29
C THR A 79 2.77 -22.13 -6.80
N GLU A 80 2.64 -21.30 -5.78
CA GLU A 80 1.37 -21.08 -5.06
C GLU A 80 0.42 -20.12 -5.77
N LEU A 81 0.97 -19.15 -6.50
CA LEU A 81 0.19 -18.08 -7.16
C LEU A 81 0.31 -18.16 -8.69
N ALA A 82 0.41 -19.35 -9.25
CA ALA A 82 0.51 -19.53 -10.70
C ALA A 82 -0.74 -18.96 -11.42
N GLY A 83 -0.48 -18.14 -12.45
CA GLY A 83 -1.53 -17.47 -13.24
C GLY A 83 -2.14 -16.24 -12.59
N THR A 84 -1.56 -15.73 -11.49
CA THR A 84 -1.88 -14.41 -10.96
C THR A 84 -1.09 -13.32 -11.68
N VAL A 85 -1.59 -12.09 -11.61
CA VAL A 85 -0.89 -10.89 -12.06
C VAL A 85 -0.74 -9.93 -10.87
N ALA A 86 0.41 -9.28 -10.78
CA ALA A 86 0.57 -8.17 -9.84
C ALA A 86 -0.26 -6.98 -10.33
N VAL A 87 -1.03 -6.39 -9.42
CA VAL A 87 -1.82 -5.19 -9.66
C VAL A 87 -1.09 -3.97 -9.15
N PHE A 88 -0.56 -4.10 -7.94
CA PHE A 88 0.16 -3.05 -7.24
C PHE A 88 1.33 -3.64 -6.45
N LYS A 89 2.49 -3.00 -6.53
CA LYS A 89 3.67 -3.29 -5.69
C LYS A 89 4.07 -2.03 -4.94
N ARG A 90 4.35 -2.16 -3.65
CA ARG A 90 4.99 -1.10 -2.87
C ARG A 90 6.26 -1.62 -2.22
N TRP A 91 7.37 -1.01 -2.62
CA TRP A 91 8.68 -1.25 -2.04
C TRP A 91 8.96 -0.23 -0.94
N PHE A 92 9.29 -0.72 0.23
CA PHE A 92 9.69 0.08 1.38
C PHE A 92 11.21 0.02 1.49
N LEU A 93 11.87 1.16 1.38
CA LEU A 93 13.32 1.28 1.40
C LEU A 93 13.81 1.94 2.69
N SER A 94 15.00 1.55 3.14
CA SER A 94 15.66 2.20 4.29
C SER A 94 16.36 3.51 3.91
N ASP A 95 16.74 3.68 2.63
CA ASP A 95 17.47 4.83 2.10
C ASP A 95 17.21 4.93 0.58
N ALA A 96 16.13 5.59 0.20
CA ALA A 96 15.72 5.66 -1.20
C ALA A 96 16.73 6.41 -2.09
N ALA A 97 17.42 7.42 -1.56
CA ALA A 97 18.41 8.19 -2.30
C ALA A 97 19.56 7.31 -2.81
N ASN A 98 19.97 6.33 -2.01
CA ASN A 98 21.03 5.38 -2.36
C ASN A 98 20.50 4.14 -3.11
N GLN A 99 19.27 3.70 -2.83
CA GLN A 99 18.75 2.37 -3.15
C GLN A 99 17.81 2.34 -4.35
N ALA A 100 17.05 3.41 -4.60
CA ALA A 100 15.95 3.38 -5.57
C ALA A 100 16.41 3.13 -7.01
N ASN A 101 17.54 3.71 -7.43
CA ASN A 101 18.05 3.53 -8.80
C ASN A 101 18.43 2.07 -9.08
N TYR A 102 19.05 1.39 -8.12
CA TYR A 102 19.37 -0.02 -8.24
C TYR A 102 18.09 -0.87 -8.35
N LEU A 103 17.12 -0.60 -7.50
CA LEU A 103 15.84 -1.31 -7.52
C LEU A 103 15.07 -1.07 -8.83
N LEU A 104 14.99 0.16 -9.30
CA LEU A 104 14.34 0.50 -10.57
C LEU A 104 14.98 -0.24 -11.74
N ALA A 105 16.32 -0.29 -11.79
CA ALA A 105 17.03 -1.00 -12.86
C ALA A 105 16.72 -2.51 -12.86
N THR A 106 16.45 -3.11 -11.69
CA THR A 106 16.07 -4.53 -11.56
C THR A 106 14.58 -4.77 -11.85
N GLN A 107 13.71 -3.75 -11.67
CA GLN A 107 12.27 -3.88 -11.82
C GLN A 107 11.74 -3.54 -13.22
N VAL A 108 12.46 -2.72 -14.02
CA VAL A 108 12.00 -2.27 -15.33
C VAL A 108 11.69 -3.42 -16.29
N GLU A 109 12.36 -4.56 -16.16
CA GLU A 109 12.09 -5.75 -16.99
C GLU A 109 10.99 -6.67 -16.43
N GLN A 110 10.46 -6.39 -15.21
CA GLN A 110 9.58 -7.33 -14.47
C GLN A 110 8.23 -6.75 -14.04
N SER A 111 7.92 -5.49 -14.34
CA SER A 111 6.77 -4.82 -13.73
C SER A 111 5.75 -4.31 -14.72
N ASP A 112 4.83 -5.20 -15.14
CA ASP A 112 3.52 -4.77 -15.62
C ASP A 112 2.57 -4.63 -14.43
N CYS A 113 2.73 -3.59 -13.61
CA CYS A 113 1.83 -3.24 -12.50
C CYS A 113 2.07 -1.80 -12.05
N ALA A 114 1.16 -1.23 -11.27
CA ALA A 114 1.43 0.03 -10.57
C ALA A 114 2.55 -0.16 -9.54
N LEU A 115 3.64 0.62 -9.66
CA LEU A 115 4.85 0.46 -8.88
C LEU A 115 5.09 1.66 -7.97
N SER A 116 4.96 1.47 -6.66
CA SER A 116 5.27 2.46 -5.61
C SER A 116 6.63 2.15 -4.99
N ILE A 117 7.52 3.13 -4.95
CA ILE A 117 8.81 3.04 -4.26
C ILE A 117 8.89 4.20 -3.28
N ILE A 118 9.09 3.89 -2.00
CA ILE A 118 9.09 4.90 -0.95
C ILE A 118 10.13 4.60 0.13
N GLU A 119 10.83 5.63 0.61
CA GLU A 119 11.63 5.51 1.81
C GLU A 119 10.74 5.55 3.05
N GLN A 120 10.54 4.39 3.59
CA GLN A 120 9.95 4.11 4.91
C GLN A 120 10.71 2.91 5.46
N PRO A 121 11.76 3.12 6.24
CA PRO A 121 12.65 2.05 6.69
C PRO A 121 11.92 0.92 7.40
N PRO A 122 12.08 -0.35 6.98
CA PRO A 122 11.65 -1.50 7.77
C PRO A 122 12.33 -1.49 9.15
N LEU A 123 11.55 -1.71 10.20
CA LEU A 123 12.03 -1.61 11.57
C LEU A 123 12.73 -2.88 12.08
N ASP A 124 12.68 -3.96 11.32
CA ASP A 124 13.38 -5.22 11.61
C ASP A 124 14.91 -5.19 11.32
N GLY A 125 15.45 -4.01 11.01
CA GLY A 125 16.87 -3.80 10.71
C GLY A 125 17.26 -4.15 9.28
N THR A 126 16.32 -4.48 8.43
CA THR A 126 16.55 -4.76 7.00
C THR A 126 16.49 -3.48 6.17
N LYS A 127 16.93 -3.57 4.92
CA LYS A 127 17.02 -2.40 4.03
C LYS A 127 15.83 -2.26 3.09
N ILE A 128 15.01 -3.32 2.99
CA ILE A 128 13.93 -3.39 2.02
C ILE A 128 12.84 -4.38 2.46
N ALA A 129 11.59 -4.04 2.17
CA ALA A 129 10.45 -4.94 2.25
C ALA A 129 9.54 -4.70 1.04
N LEU A 130 8.67 -5.67 0.74
CA LEU A 130 7.76 -5.61 -0.41
C LEU A 130 6.35 -6.02 0.01
N TRP A 131 5.37 -5.16 -0.28
CA TRP A 131 3.97 -5.52 -0.33
C TRP A 131 3.51 -5.65 -1.78
N VAL A 132 2.84 -6.77 -2.11
CA VAL A 132 2.26 -7.02 -3.43
C VAL A 132 0.78 -7.33 -3.28
N TYR A 133 -0.04 -6.63 -4.06
CA TYR A 133 -1.43 -6.98 -4.32
C TYR A 133 -1.53 -7.67 -5.67
N LEU A 134 -2.08 -8.90 -5.68
CA LEU A 134 -2.20 -9.71 -6.90
C LEU A 134 -3.64 -10.14 -7.11
N GLN A 135 -3.98 -10.37 -8.37
CA GLN A 135 -5.30 -10.88 -8.77
C GLN A 135 -5.16 -12.00 -9.80
N LYS A 136 -6.20 -12.83 -9.88
CA LYS A 136 -6.33 -13.87 -10.90
C LYS A 136 -7.70 -13.78 -11.56
N GLY A 137 -7.76 -13.97 -12.88
CA GLY A 137 -9.01 -13.89 -13.63
C GLY A 137 -9.35 -12.48 -14.13
N VAL A 138 -8.34 -11.63 -14.32
CA VAL A 138 -8.46 -10.23 -14.75
C VAL A 138 -7.76 -9.97 -16.07
N GLN A 139 -8.12 -8.87 -16.73
CA GLN A 139 -7.39 -8.29 -17.85
C GLN A 139 -6.66 -7.05 -17.36
N THR A 140 -5.47 -6.80 -17.91
CA THR A 140 -4.62 -5.70 -17.48
C THR A 140 -4.09 -4.89 -18.65
N ARG A 141 -3.84 -3.60 -18.43
CA ARG A 141 -3.13 -2.73 -19.38
C ARG A 141 -2.48 -1.54 -18.68
N THR A 142 -1.37 -1.09 -19.21
CA THR A 142 -0.78 0.19 -18.81
C THR A 142 -1.49 1.33 -19.57
N LEU A 143 -1.90 2.37 -18.84
CA LEU A 143 -2.52 3.57 -19.37
C LEU A 143 -1.45 4.63 -19.70
N SER A 144 -1.89 5.73 -20.34
CA SER A 144 -1.08 6.94 -20.43
C SER A 144 -0.58 7.36 -19.02
N HIS A 145 0.59 7.98 -18.97
CA HIS A 145 1.22 8.43 -17.72
C HIS A 145 1.63 7.32 -16.72
N GLY A 146 1.62 6.05 -17.13
CA GLY A 146 2.11 4.94 -16.31
C GLY A 146 1.08 4.42 -15.28
N ASP A 147 -0.14 4.92 -15.30
CA ASP A 147 -1.23 4.32 -14.51
C ASP A 147 -1.53 2.90 -15.01
N TYR A 148 -1.93 2.02 -14.11
CA TYR A 148 -2.20 0.62 -14.40
C TYR A 148 -3.67 0.28 -14.22
N GLU A 149 -4.29 -0.24 -15.26
CA GLU A 149 -5.70 -0.65 -15.26
C GLU A 149 -5.84 -2.16 -15.17
N VAL A 150 -6.72 -2.58 -14.28
CA VAL A 150 -7.21 -3.95 -14.17
C VAL A 150 -8.70 -3.95 -14.43
N SER A 151 -9.18 -4.81 -15.33
CA SER A 151 -10.58 -4.85 -15.69
C SER A 151 -11.19 -6.26 -15.61
N HIS A 152 -12.40 -6.32 -15.10
CA HIS A 152 -13.24 -7.51 -14.98
C HIS A 152 -14.67 -7.11 -14.62
N GLY A 153 -15.65 -7.99 -14.81
CA GLY A 153 -17.04 -7.79 -14.37
C GLY A 153 -17.74 -6.53 -14.90
N GLY A 154 -17.10 -5.77 -15.78
CA GLY A 154 -17.56 -4.46 -16.26
C GLY A 154 -17.03 -3.28 -15.45
N TYR A 155 -16.15 -3.54 -14.47
CA TYR A 155 -15.42 -2.53 -13.71
C TYR A 155 -14.02 -2.36 -14.28
N ARG A 156 -13.45 -1.15 -14.11
CA ARG A 156 -12.05 -0.83 -14.41
C ARG A 156 -11.41 -0.22 -13.18
N HIS A 157 -10.42 -0.88 -12.64
CA HIS A 157 -9.66 -0.50 -11.46
C HIS A 157 -8.38 0.18 -11.91
N ILE A 158 -8.23 1.46 -11.59
CA ILE A 158 -7.12 2.30 -12.04
C ILE A 158 -6.20 2.58 -10.84
N TRP A 159 -5.00 2.04 -10.91
CA TRP A 159 -3.95 2.21 -9.91
C TRP A 159 -2.92 3.20 -10.42
N SER A 160 -2.68 4.23 -9.63
CA SER A 160 -1.71 5.28 -9.91
C SER A 160 -0.67 5.29 -8.79
N ALA A 161 0.61 5.17 -9.13
CA ALA A 161 1.66 5.00 -8.14
C ALA A 161 2.87 5.90 -8.39
N SER A 162 3.60 6.22 -7.32
CA SER A 162 4.83 7.03 -7.35
C SER A 162 4.70 8.36 -8.07
N ASN A 163 3.55 9.02 -7.94
CA ASN A 163 3.36 10.34 -8.54
C ASN A 163 4.07 11.41 -7.72
N PHE A 164 4.84 12.25 -8.38
CA PHE A 164 5.59 13.34 -7.74
C PHE A 164 5.85 14.49 -8.70
N ASN A 165 6.24 15.63 -8.15
CA ASN A 165 6.82 16.77 -8.87
C ASN A 165 7.82 17.50 -7.97
N GLN A 166 8.52 18.51 -8.51
CA GLN A 166 9.60 19.22 -7.83
C GLN A 166 9.28 20.71 -7.62
N ALA A 167 8.02 21.09 -7.45
CA ALA A 167 7.66 22.46 -7.07
C ALA A 167 8.22 22.81 -5.69
N SER A 168 8.42 24.09 -5.42
CA SER A 168 9.23 24.57 -4.29
C SER A 168 8.67 24.34 -2.89
N LYS A 169 7.38 23.99 -2.76
CA LYS A 169 6.70 23.79 -1.46
C LYS A 169 5.74 22.60 -1.53
N SER A 170 5.54 21.94 -0.40
CA SER A 170 4.59 20.83 -0.26
C SER A 170 3.17 21.19 -0.69
N GLU A 171 2.71 22.41 -0.40
CA GLU A 171 1.43 22.95 -0.87
C GLU A 171 1.34 22.95 -2.40
N TYR A 172 2.36 23.45 -3.08
CA TYR A 172 2.36 23.50 -4.55
C TYR A 172 2.50 22.12 -5.16
N GLN A 173 3.34 21.28 -4.59
CA GLN A 173 3.49 19.87 -5.03
C GLN A 173 2.16 19.14 -4.92
N THR A 174 1.47 19.23 -3.80
CA THR A 174 0.17 18.56 -3.59
C THR A 174 -0.90 19.09 -4.55
N ARG A 175 -0.96 20.41 -4.77
CA ARG A 175 -1.92 21.00 -5.71
C ARG A 175 -1.69 20.49 -7.14
N LEU A 176 -0.44 20.45 -7.57
CA LEU A 176 -0.07 19.95 -8.90
C LEU A 176 -0.37 18.45 -9.04
N LEU A 177 -0.05 17.64 -8.04
CA LEU A 177 -0.34 16.19 -8.02
C LEU A 177 -1.84 15.92 -8.15
N LEU A 178 -2.66 16.62 -7.37
CA LEU A 178 -4.11 16.44 -7.41
C LEU A 178 -4.71 16.91 -8.74
N ASN A 179 -4.27 18.06 -9.27
CA ASN A 179 -4.75 18.57 -10.55
C ASN A 179 -4.36 17.65 -11.72
N ASP A 180 -3.11 17.16 -11.74
CA ASP A 180 -2.66 16.18 -12.73
C ASP A 180 -3.49 14.89 -12.66
N TYR A 181 -3.72 14.38 -11.46
CA TYR A 181 -4.54 13.18 -11.24
C TYR A 181 -6.00 13.39 -11.68
N ILE A 182 -6.59 14.55 -11.42
CA ILE A 182 -7.93 14.90 -11.91
C ILE A 182 -7.99 14.85 -13.44
N MET A 183 -6.98 15.38 -14.13
CA MET A 183 -6.92 15.34 -15.60
C MET A 183 -6.79 13.91 -16.12
N ARG A 184 -5.93 13.09 -15.51
CA ARG A 184 -5.78 11.67 -15.87
C ARG A 184 -7.06 10.86 -15.64
N LEU A 185 -7.78 11.13 -14.56
CA LEU A 185 -9.10 10.54 -14.32
C LEU A 185 -10.10 10.95 -15.40
N ALA A 186 -10.11 12.22 -15.80
CA ALA A 186 -11.00 12.72 -16.86
C ALA A 186 -10.74 12.04 -18.22
N GLU A 187 -9.49 11.74 -18.56
CA GLU A 187 -9.14 10.94 -19.75
C GLU A 187 -9.78 9.54 -19.71
N GLN A 188 -10.05 9.00 -18.52
CA GLN A 188 -10.69 7.71 -18.32
C GLN A 188 -12.21 7.81 -18.14
N ASN A 189 -12.83 8.99 -18.37
CA ASN A 189 -14.22 9.31 -18.06
C ASN A 189 -14.55 9.13 -16.56
N CYS A 190 -13.62 9.44 -15.69
CA CYS A 190 -13.73 9.40 -14.25
C CYS A 190 -13.58 10.78 -13.64
N THR A 191 -14.08 10.96 -12.42
CA THR A 191 -13.88 12.16 -11.62
C THR A 191 -13.24 11.82 -10.27
N LEU A 192 -12.61 12.80 -9.64
CA LEU A 192 -12.05 12.59 -8.30
C LEU A 192 -13.14 12.23 -7.29
N ALA A 193 -14.28 12.92 -7.33
CA ALA A 193 -15.38 12.70 -6.39
C ALA A 193 -16.07 11.33 -6.57
N ASN A 194 -16.35 10.91 -7.80
CA ASN A 194 -17.19 9.74 -8.03
C ASN A 194 -16.41 8.43 -8.15
N ASN A 195 -15.11 8.50 -8.42
CA ASN A 195 -14.35 7.31 -8.79
C ASN A 195 -13.12 7.06 -7.90
N CYS A 196 -12.53 8.10 -7.28
CA CYS A 196 -11.36 7.91 -6.43
C CYS A 196 -11.76 7.32 -5.07
N ILE A 197 -11.27 6.14 -4.79
CA ILE A 197 -11.60 5.38 -3.58
C ILE A 197 -10.56 5.61 -2.49
N ARG A 198 -9.29 5.71 -2.88
CA ARG A 198 -8.18 5.72 -1.93
C ARG A 198 -7.03 6.57 -2.42
N THR A 199 -6.42 7.34 -1.51
CA THR A 199 -5.15 8.06 -1.74
C THR A 199 -4.15 7.81 -0.61
N TRP A 200 -2.87 7.85 -0.95
CA TRP A 200 -1.74 7.84 0.00
C TRP A 200 -0.85 9.03 -0.31
N PHE A 201 -0.58 9.83 0.70
CA PHE A 201 0.37 10.95 0.63
C PHE A 201 1.57 10.63 1.52
N PHE A 202 2.72 10.44 0.89
CA PHE A 202 4.00 10.27 1.58
C PHE A 202 4.69 11.62 1.63
N VAL A 203 4.91 12.10 2.85
CA VAL A 203 5.34 13.48 3.09
C VAL A 203 6.73 13.50 3.71
N GLN A 204 7.70 14.06 2.98
CA GLN A 204 9.04 14.28 3.50
C GLN A 204 8.98 15.26 4.67
N ASN A 205 9.62 14.91 5.80
CA ASN A 205 9.58 15.71 7.01
C ASN A 205 8.16 16.18 7.35
N VAL A 206 7.31 15.20 7.69
CA VAL A 206 5.87 15.38 7.89
C VAL A 206 5.53 16.51 8.88
N ASP A 207 6.33 16.68 9.92
CA ASP A 207 6.10 17.72 10.95
C ASP A 207 6.20 19.16 10.38
N VAL A 208 6.91 19.33 9.26
CA VAL A 208 7.08 20.65 8.57
C VAL A 208 6.14 20.77 7.37
N ASN A 209 6.03 19.71 6.56
CA ASN A 209 5.42 19.79 5.23
C ASN A 209 3.94 19.40 5.21
N TYR A 210 3.41 18.73 6.23
CA TYR A 210 2.02 18.23 6.22
C TYR A 210 0.97 19.36 6.17
N GLY A 211 1.24 20.51 6.80
CA GLY A 211 0.35 21.68 6.72
C GLY A 211 0.10 22.14 5.29
N GLY A 212 1.12 22.11 4.42
CA GLY A 212 0.97 22.44 3.00
C GLY A 212 0.13 21.41 2.24
N VAL A 213 0.29 20.12 2.55
CA VAL A 213 -0.54 19.05 1.97
C VAL A 213 -2.01 19.24 2.32
N VAL A 214 -2.32 19.46 3.60
CA VAL A 214 -3.68 19.69 4.08
C VAL A 214 -4.33 20.89 3.38
N LYS A 215 -3.62 22.02 3.33
CA LYS A 215 -4.12 23.24 2.70
C LYS A 215 -4.47 23.01 1.23
N ALA A 216 -3.54 22.47 0.45
CA ALA A 216 -3.75 22.25 -0.97
C ALA A 216 -4.85 21.22 -1.24
N ARG A 217 -4.91 20.14 -0.45
CA ARG A 217 -5.96 19.13 -0.56
C ARG A 217 -7.34 19.71 -0.28
N ASN A 218 -7.50 20.47 0.80
CA ASN A 218 -8.78 21.11 1.15
C ASN A 218 -9.26 22.05 0.02
N GLU A 219 -8.36 22.86 -0.53
CA GLU A 219 -8.68 23.78 -1.63
C GLU A 219 -9.10 23.03 -2.91
N VAL A 220 -8.35 22.00 -3.32
CA VAL A 220 -8.67 21.22 -4.52
C VAL A 220 -9.96 20.42 -4.32
N PHE A 221 -10.14 19.79 -3.17
CA PHE A 221 -11.33 19.01 -2.86
C PHE A 221 -12.62 19.84 -2.95
N LEU A 222 -12.57 21.08 -2.44
CA LEU A 222 -13.70 21.99 -2.54
C LEU A 222 -14.10 22.24 -4.01
N THR A 223 -13.14 22.37 -4.94
CA THR A 223 -13.43 22.54 -6.38
C THR A 223 -14.02 21.29 -7.03
N GLN A 224 -13.84 20.15 -6.41
CA GLN A 224 -14.31 18.84 -6.88
C GLN A 224 -15.61 18.37 -6.17
N ASN A 225 -16.28 19.27 -5.44
CA ASN A 225 -17.47 18.95 -4.65
C ASN A 225 -17.23 17.87 -3.56
N LEU A 226 -16.00 17.75 -3.06
CA LEU A 226 -15.63 16.94 -1.92
C LEU A 226 -15.66 17.82 -0.67
N THR A 227 -16.72 17.73 0.10
CA THR A 227 -17.04 18.61 1.24
C THR A 227 -17.63 17.84 2.40
N GLU A 228 -17.79 18.47 3.54
CA GLU A 228 -18.48 17.93 4.72
C GLU A 228 -19.95 17.59 4.48
N HIS A 229 -20.56 18.14 3.42
CA HIS A 229 -21.96 17.89 3.05
C HIS A 229 -22.13 16.82 1.98
N THR A 230 -21.03 16.36 1.40
CA THR A 230 -21.00 15.27 0.41
C THR A 230 -20.23 14.08 0.98
N HIS A 231 -18.97 13.97 0.67
CA HIS A 231 -18.02 12.99 1.23
C HIS A 231 -16.59 13.46 0.94
N PHE A 232 -15.63 12.81 1.56
CA PHE A 232 -14.22 12.87 1.19
C PHE A 232 -13.73 11.52 0.62
N ILE A 233 -12.42 11.34 0.51
CA ILE A 233 -11.78 10.14 0.00
C ILE A 233 -11.02 9.49 1.16
N ALA A 234 -11.07 8.16 1.27
CA ALA A 234 -10.23 7.44 2.24
C ALA A 234 -8.74 7.72 1.96
N SER A 235 -7.98 8.10 2.98
CA SER A 235 -6.62 8.59 2.77
C SER A 235 -5.69 8.31 3.95
N THR A 236 -4.41 8.07 3.64
CA THR A 236 -3.32 8.07 4.62
C THR A 236 -2.35 9.19 4.26
N GLY A 237 -2.03 10.05 5.24
CA GLY A 237 -1.00 11.07 5.12
C GLY A 237 0.08 10.83 6.16
N ILE A 238 1.23 10.30 5.73
CA ILE A 238 2.26 9.75 6.61
C ILE A 238 3.65 10.20 6.16
N ALA A 239 4.64 10.14 7.03
CA ALA A 239 6.02 10.38 6.61
C ALA A 239 6.49 9.35 5.59
N GLY A 240 7.20 9.83 4.58
CA GLY A 240 7.86 9.03 3.57
C GLY A 240 8.69 9.94 2.67
N ARG A 241 9.76 9.42 2.07
CA ARG A 241 10.66 10.20 1.23
C ARG A 241 10.82 9.55 -0.14
N HIS A 242 10.86 10.39 -1.16
CA HIS A 242 11.29 10.01 -2.49
C HIS A 242 12.82 10.00 -2.58
N ALA A 243 13.40 9.32 -3.59
CA ALA A 243 14.84 9.31 -3.82
C ALA A 243 15.44 10.71 -4.05
N SER A 244 14.70 11.62 -4.69
CA SER A 244 15.08 13.03 -4.82
C SER A 244 14.60 13.83 -3.60
N HIS A 245 15.51 14.57 -2.98
CA HIS A 245 15.22 15.43 -1.82
C HIS A 245 14.34 16.65 -2.16
N GLU A 246 14.20 17.00 -3.45
CA GLU A 246 13.32 18.06 -3.91
C GLU A 246 11.84 17.67 -3.91
N VAL A 247 11.57 16.36 -3.86
CA VAL A 247 10.22 15.81 -3.80
C VAL A 247 9.77 15.78 -2.34
N LEU A 248 8.93 16.71 -1.97
CA LEU A 248 8.38 16.86 -0.62
C LEU A 248 7.13 16.00 -0.41
N VAL A 249 6.43 15.67 -1.50
CA VAL A 249 5.18 14.89 -1.46
C VAL A 249 5.17 13.91 -2.64
N GLN A 250 4.98 12.63 -2.33
CA GLN A 250 4.68 11.59 -3.30
C GLN A 250 3.25 11.09 -3.06
N MET A 251 2.52 10.75 -4.12
CA MET A 251 1.14 10.30 -4.04
C MET A 251 0.94 8.98 -4.78
N ASP A 252 0.26 8.04 -4.14
CA ASP A 252 -0.38 6.90 -4.79
C ASP A 252 -1.90 7.07 -4.70
N ALA A 253 -2.63 6.52 -5.67
CA ALA A 253 -4.08 6.62 -5.71
C ALA A 253 -4.72 5.38 -6.36
N TYR A 254 -5.97 5.14 -5.99
CA TYR A 254 -6.80 4.07 -6.54
C TYR A 254 -8.18 4.60 -6.86
N ALA A 255 -8.64 4.34 -8.08
CA ALA A 255 -9.97 4.71 -8.56
C ALA A 255 -10.65 3.54 -9.26
N VAL A 256 -11.97 3.55 -9.30
CA VAL A 256 -12.78 2.53 -9.99
C VAL A 256 -13.80 3.20 -10.91
N ALA A 257 -13.77 2.83 -12.19
CA ALA A 257 -14.79 3.18 -13.16
C ALA A 257 -15.83 2.07 -13.28
N GLY A 258 -17.07 2.46 -13.53
CA GLY A 258 -18.20 1.52 -13.70
C GLY A 258 -18.99 1.24 -12.43
N LEU A 259 -18.63 1.84 -11.29
CA LEU A 259 -19.42 1.80 -10.06
C LEU A 259 -20.65 2.70 -10.16
N GLN A 260 -21.74 2.28 -9.52
CA GLN A 260 -22.83 3.14 -9.11
C GLN A 260 -22.47 3.79 -7.77
N GLN A 261 -22.95 5.00 -7.49
CA GLN A 261 -22.60 5.71 -6.26
C GLN A 261 -23.08 4.97 -5.01
N GLU A 262 -24.16 4.24 -5.11
CA GLU A 262 -24.75 3.44 -4.04
C GLU A 262 -23.92 2.23 -3.65
N GLN A 263 -22.90 1.85 -4.45
CA GLN A 263 -21.94 0.81 -4.11
C GLN A 263 -20.86 1.31 -3.14
N ILE A 264 -20.65 2.63 -3.09
CA ILE A 264 -19.57 3.24 -2.31
C ILE A 264 -20.13 3.73 -0.99
N HIS A 265 -19.55 3.25 0.10
CA HIS A 265 -19.97 3.59 1.46
C HIS A 265 -18.78 4.14 2.26
N TYR A 266 -19.04 5.15 3.09
CA TYR A 266 -18.02 5.82 3.87
C TYR A 266 -18.13 5.41 5.33
N LEU A 267 -16.98 5.23 6.00
CA LEU A 267 -16.88 4.77 7.38
C LEU A 267 -16.54 5.92 8.32
N TYR A 268 -17.23 6.00 9.43
CA TYR A 268 -17.15 7.11 10.37
C TYR A 268 -16.78 6.68 11.80
N ALA A 269 -17.28 5.55 12.28
CA ALA A 269 -17.12 5.05 13.66
C ALA A 269 -17.37 6.13 14.73
N PRO A 270 -18.52 6.81 14.76
CA PRO A 270 -18.74 8.04 15.55
C PRO A 270 -18.63 7.85 17.07
N THR A 271 -18.71 6.63 17.56
CA THR A 271 -18.47 6.30 18.97
C THR A 271 -17.00 6.37 19.37
N HIS A 272 -16.08 6.25 18.39
CA HIS A 272 -14.64 6.15 18.59
C HIS A 272 -13.84 7.26 17.91
N LEU A 273 -14.34 7.78 16.81
CA LEU A 273 -13.65 8.74 15.95
C LEU A 273 -14.53 9.96 15.68
N ASN A 274 -13.92 11.14 15.60
CA ASN A 274 -14.62 12.34 15.18
C ASN A 274 -14.51 12.53 13.65
N PRO A 275 -15.45 13.30 13.03
CA PRO A 275 -15.31 13.72 11.66
C PRO A 275 -14.02 14.49 11.42
N THR A 276 -13.36 14.22 10.30
CA THR A 276 -12.01 14.76 10.05
C THR A 276 -11.99 16.27 9.79
N TYR A 277 -13.05 16.80 9.21
CA TYR A 277 -13.22 18.25 8.96
C TYR A 277 -13.25 19.10 10.25
N GLU A 278 -13.67 18.53 11.40
CA GLU A 278 -13.69 19.23 12.69
C GLU A 278 -12.31 19.69 13.16
N TYR A 279 -11.23 19.01 12.70
CA TYR A 279 -9.86 19.42 12.98
C TYR A 279 -9.08 19.83 11.72
N GLY A 280 -9.83 20.25 10.68
CA GLY A 280 -9.31 20.95 9.52
C GLY A 280 -8.68 20.09 8.43
N VAL A 281 -8.96 18.78 8.39
CA VAL A 281 -8.48 17.90 7.34
C VAL A 281 -9.63 17.24 6.57
N SER A 282 -9.40 16.92 5.30
CA SER A 282 -10.42 16.40 4.39
C SER A 282 -10.08 14.98 3.96
N PHE A 283 -10.56 13.99 4.71
CA PHE A 283 -10.48 12.57 4.31
C PHE A 283 -11.55 11.76 5.04
N GLU A 284 -11.92 10.60 4.51
CA GLU A 284 -12.76 9.62 5.20
C GLU A 284 -11.94 8.65 6.04
N ARG A 285 -12.49 8.19 7.16
CA ARG A 285 -11.85 7.20 8.04
C ARG A 285 -11.67 5.85 7.36
N GLY A 286 -12.50 5.57 6.39
CA GLY A 286 -12.44 4.42 5.51
C GLY A 286 -13.56 4.47 4.48
N THR A 287 -13.45 3.62 3.48
CA THR A 287 -14.45 3.44 2.43
C THR A 287 -14.59 1.96 2.16
N TYR A 288 -15.81 1.48 1.92
CA TYR A 288 -16.00 0.16 1.34
C TYR A 288 -16.84 0.21 0.09
N ILE A 289 -16.65 -0.79 -0.75
CA ILE A 289 -17.38 -0.96 -2.02
C ILE A 289 -18.07 -2.31 -1.98
N ASP A 290 -19.37 -2.32 -2.26
CA ASP A 290 -20.14 -3.53 -2.44
C ASP A 290 -20.22 -3.91 -3.93
N TYR A 291 -19.76 -5.12 -4.22
CA TYR A 291 -19.97 -5.81 -5.50
C TYR A 291 -21.02 -6.93 -5.33
N GLY A 292 -21.37 -7.62 -6.40
CA GLY A 292 -22.34 -8.71 -6.32
C GLY A 292 -21.90 -9.89 -5.47
N ASP A 293 -20.60 -10.12 -5.37
CA ASP A 293 -19.98 -11.29 -4.72
C ASP A 293 -19.12 -10.96 -3.50
N ARG A 294 -18.71 -9.69 -3.33
CA ARG A 294 -17.83 -9.27 -2.24
C ARG A 294 -17.98 -7.82 -1.83
N ARG A 295 -17.50 -7.53 -0.63
CA ARG A 295 -17.23 -6.20 -0.10
C ARG A 295 -15.73 -6.00 0.01
N GLN A 296 -15.20 -4.94 -0.59
CA GLN A 296 -13.82 -4.49 -0.39
C GLN A 296 -13.79 -3.29 0.54
N VAL A 297 -12.93 -3.31 1.55
CA VAL A 297 -12.82 -2.27 2.58
C VAL A 297 -11.42 -1.66 2.56
N PHE A 298 -11.36 -0.34 2.62
CA PHE A 298 -10.12 0.45 2.64
C PHE A 298 -10.12 1.32 3.90
N ILE A 299 -9.37 0.92 4.91
CA ILE A 299 -9.23 1.69 6.15
C ILE A 299 -8.07 2.69 6.00
N SER A 300 -8.36 3.95 6.24
CA SER A 300 -7.38 5.04 6.24
C SER A 300 -6.39 4.89 7.39
N GLY A 301 -5.27 5.61 7.31
CA GLY A 301 -4.36 5.74 8.43
C GLY A 301 -5.12 6.14 9.69
N THR A 302 -5.06 5.27 10.70
CA THR A 302 -5.83 5.40 11.94
C THR A 302 -4.87 5.30 13.13
N ALA A 303 -4.93 6.30 14.02
CA ALA A 303 -4.10 6.43 15.20
C ALA A 303 -4.93 6.34 16.50
N SER A 304 -4.27 6.53 17.65
CA SER A 304 -4.90 6.56 18.97
C SER A 304 -5.59 7.91 19.23
N ILE A 305 -6.84 8.03 18.80
CA ILE A 305 -7.68 9.21 18.92
C ILE A 305 -9.07 8.82 19.47
N ASN A 306 -9.79 9.75 20.08
CA ASN A 306 -11.18 9.56 20.47
C ASN A 306 -12.15 10.36 19.58
N ASN A 307 -13.45 10.24 19.87
CA ASN A 307 -14.52 10.91 19.14
C ASN A 307 -14.65 12.43 19.42
N ARG A 308 -13.70 13.01 20.14
CA ARG A 308 -13.53 14.48 20.28
C ARG A 308 -12.28 14.99 19.58
N GLY A 309 -11.56 14.12 18.86
CA GLY A 309 -10.31 14.48 18.19
C GLY A 309 -9.10 14.57 19.12
N GLU A 310 -9.23 14.09 20.36
CA GLU A 310 -8.15 14.15 21.37
C GLU A 310 -7.25 12.93 21.24
N ILE A 311 -5.93 13.16 21.38
CA ILE A 311 -4.93 12.08 21.40
C ILE A 311 -5.12 11.30 22.72
N MET A 312 -5.35 10.00 22.57
CA MET A 312 -5.49 9.10 23.73
C MET A 312 -4.11 8.57 24.14
N TYR A 313 -3.90 8.52 25.46
CA TYR A 313 -2.69 7.95 26.07
C TYR A 313 -1.36 8.55 25.58
N PRO A 314 -1.15 9.88 25.70
CA PRO A 314 0.10 10.51 25.26
C PRO A 314 1.33 9.86 25.91
N GLY A 315 2.34 9.51 25.09
CA GLY A 315 3.60 8.91 25.53
C GLY A 315 3.53 7.41 25.90
N ASP A 316 2.38 6.77 25.81
CA ASP A 316 2.22 5.34 26.14
C ASP A 316 1.95 4.52 24.87
N ILE A 317 3.00 3.94 24.28
CA ILE A 317 2.91 3.17 23.03
C ILE A 317 1.99 1.95 23.17
N ARG A 318 1.99 1.24 24.30
CA ARG A 318 1.15 0.05 24.49
C ARG A 318 -0.33 0.42 24.47
N LYS A 319 -0.71 1.45 25.21
CA LYS A 319 -2.11 1.92 25.23
C LYS A 319 -2.52 2.57 23.92
N GLN A 320 -1.63 3.31 23.25
CA GLN A 320 -1.91 3.83 21.92
C GLN A 320 -2.13 2.72 20.90
N THR A 321 -1.35 1.64 20.94
CA THR A 321 -1.55 0.46 20.09
C THR A 321 -2.92 -0.18 20.33
N LEU A 322 -3.31 -0.41 21.57
CA LEU A 322 -4.61 -0.99 21.90
C LEU A 322 -5.77 -0.09 21.43
N ARG A 323 -5.68 1.22 21.67
CA ARG A 323 -6.72 2.17 21.24
C ARG A 323 -6.82 2.28 19.73
N MET A 324 -5.70 2.27 19.04
CA MET A 324 -5.66 2.23 17.57
C MET A 324 -6.34 0.98 17.02
N TRP A 325 -6.13 -0.19 17.64
CA TRP A 325 -6.83 -1.41 17.27
C TRP A 325 -8.33 -1.32 17.48
N GLU A 326 -8.79 -0.78 18.63
CA GLU A 326 -10.20 -0.54 18.89
C GLU A 326 -10.84 0.35 17.84
N ASN A 327 -10.15 1.41 17.41
CA ASN A 327 -10.61 2.32 16.37
C ASN A 327 -10.77 1.59 15.03
N VAL A 328 -9.77 0.80 14.62
CA VAL A 328 -9.82 0.03 13.35
C VAL A 328 -10.85 -1.08 13.42
N GLU A 329 -10.97 -1.79 14.56
CA GLU A 329 -11.98 -2.83 14.75
C GLU A 329 -13.40 -2.26 14.63
N THR A 330 -13.64 -1.04 15.16
CA THR A 330 -14.94 -0.36 15.05
C THR A 330 -15.25 0.03 13.60
N LEU A 331 -14.26 0.52 12.84
CA LEU A 331 -14.41 0.81 11.41
C LEU A 331 -14.70 -0.46 10.60
N LEU A 332 -13.99 -1.55 10.88
CA LEU A 332 -14.25 -2.84 10.24
C LEU A 332 -15.66 -3.36 10.59
N ALA A 333 -16.08 -3.23 11.84
CA ALA A 333 -17.42 -3.64 12.27
C ALA A 333 -18.55 -2.83 11.61
N GLU A 334 -18.34 -1.53 11.38
CA GLU A 334 -19.27 -0.68 10.61
C GLU A 334 -19.40 -1.18 9.14
N ALA A 335 -18.31 -1.72 8.58
CA ALA A 335 -18.33 -2.41 7.29
C ALA A 335 -18.75 -3.89 7.40
N GLU A 336 -19.29 -4.34 8.54
CA GLU A 336 -19.62 -5.74 8.84
C GLU A 336 -18.43 -6.72 8.65
N CYS A 337 -17.22 -6.23 8.79
CA CYS A 337 -15.97 -7.00 8.70
C CYS A 337 -15.34 -7.19 10.07
N THR A 338 -14.36 -8.09 10.15
CA THR A 338 -13.48 -8.31 11.30
C THR A 338 -12.03 -8.35 10.82
N PHE A 339 -11.07 -8.47 11.73
CA PHE A 339 -9.67 -8.67 11.36
C PHE A 339 -9.42 -9.96 10.57
N ASP A 340 -10.30 -10.96 10.61
CA ASP A 340 -10.18 -12.19 9.79
C ASP A 340 -10.33 -11.92 8.29
N HIS A 341 -10.96 -10.79 7.91
CA HIS A 341 -11.12 -10.37 6.53
C HIS A 341 -9.96 -9.51 6.02
N VAL A 342 -9.02 -9.13 6.91
CA VAL A 342 -7.93 -8.20 6.58
C VAL A 342 -6.84 -8.89 5.78
N GLY A 343 -6.58 -8.36 4.59
CA GLY A 343 -5.58 -8.87 3.66
C GLY A 343 -4.14 -8.48 4.04
N HIS A 344 -3.94 -7.29 4.61
CA HIS A 344 -2.63 -6.84 5.07
C HIS A 344 -2.75 -5.68 6.07
N LEU A 345 -1.72 -5.49 6.88
CA LEU A 345 -1.52 -4.36 7.78
C LEU A 345 -0.22 -3.63 7.42
N ILE A 346 -0.27 -2.31 7.28
CA ILE A 346 0.92 -1.47 7.27
C ILE A 346 0.93 -0.68 8.58
N VAL A 347 1.97 -0.86 9.38
CA VAL A 347 2.11 -0.28 10.72
C VAL A 347 3.24 0.74 10.71
N TYR A 348 2.91 1.96 11.05
CA TYR A 348 3.80 3.11 11.05
C TYR A 348 4.17 3.50 12.47
N LEU A 349 5.44 3.55 12.79
CA LEU A 349 5.96 4.00 14.08
C LEU A 349 6.72 5.30 13.94
N ARG A 350 6.48 6.21 14.88
CA ARG A 350 7.20 7.47 14.95
C ARG A 350 8.61 7.29 15.49
N ASP A 351 8.78 6.42 16.47
CA ASP A 351 10.05 6.14 17.13
C ASP A 351 10.44 4.67 16.98
N ILE A 352 11.67 4.43 16.52
CA ILE A 352 12.23 3.08 16.39
C ILE A 352 12.30 2.34 17.73
N SER A 353 12.45 3.06 18.84
CA SER A 353 12.53 2.48 20.20
C SER A 353 11.25 1.75 20.61
N ASP A 354 10.12 2.07 19.98
CA ASP A 354 8.83 1.44 20.25
C ASP A 354 8.64 0.11 19.49
N TYR A 355 9.51 -0.19 18.53
CA TYR A 355 9.34 -1.32 17.62
C TYR A 355 9.22 -2.67 18.32
N ALA A 356 10.13 -2.99 19.23
CA ALA A 356 10.15 -4.32 19.88
C ALA A 356 8.85 -4.61 20.63
N VAL A 357 8.32 -3.60 21.33
CA VAL A 357 7.06 -3.68 22.07
C VAL A 357 5.88 -3.86 21.13
N VAL A 358 5.82 -3.08 20.07
CA VAL A 358 4.72 -3.12 19.08
C VAL A 358 4.74 -4.43 18.32
N GLN A 359 5.92 -4.89 17.90
CA GLN A 359 6.08 -6.16 17.21
C GLN A 359 5.54 -7.32 18.08
N GLU A 360 5.95 -7.41 19.35
CA GLU A 360 5.45 -8.43 20.27
C GLU A 360 3.92 -8.45 20.34
N MET A 361 3.29 -7.27 20.54
CA MET A 361 1.83 -7.13 20.63
C MET A 361 1.11 -7.57 19.34
N PHE A 362 1.65 -7.19 18.16
CA PHE A 362 1.04 -7.56 16.88
C PHE A 362 1.25 -9.02 16.51
N GLU A 363 2.40 -9.61 16.82
CA GLU A 363 2.64 -11.04 16.56
C GLU A 363 1.79 -11.92 17.47
N GLU A 364 1.47 -11.47 18.69
CA GLU A 364 0.54 -12.16 19.58
C GLU A 364 -0.92 -12.07 19.07
N ARG A 365 -1.37 -10.88 18.68
CA ARG A 365 -2.77 -10.67 18.28
C ARG A 365 -3.08 -11.11 16.84
N PHE A 366 -2.16 -10.88 15.92
CA PHE A 366 -2.34 -11.08 14.48
C PHE A 366 -1.22 -11.94 13.85
N PRO A 367 -0.99 -13.17 14.31
CA PRO A 367 0.17 -13.97 13.88
C PRO A 367 0.17 -14.27 12.38
N THR A 368 -1.00 -14.34 11.74
CA THR A 368 -1.16 -14.78 10.34
C THR A 368 -1.40 -13.65 9.34
N ILE A 369 -1.85 -12.48 9.78
CA ILE A 369 -2.13 -11.37 8.86
C ILE A 369 -0.81 -10.84 8.29
N PRO A 370 -0.69 -10.73 6.94
CA PRO A 370 0.46 -10.10 6.29
C PRO A 370 0.70 -8.68 6.81
N LYS A 371 1.90 -8.40 7.32
CA LYS A 371 2.19 -7.10 7.93
C LYS A 371 3.63 -6.66 7.79
N VAL A 372 3.83 -5.35 7.82
CA VAL A 372 5.14 -4.70 7.86
C VAL A 372 5.14 -3.56 8.87
N TYR A 373 6.25 -3.40 9.56
CA TYR A 373 6.49 -2.31 10.52
C TYR A 373 7.50 -1.34 9.92
N LEU A 374 7.14 -0.08 9.85
CA LEU A 374 7.90 0.95 9.15
C LEU A 374 8.21 2.13 10.07
N GLN A 375 9.41 2.67 9.97
CA GLN A 375 9.72 3.96 10.56
C GLN A 375 9.11 5.05 9.69
N ALA A 376 7.99 5.59 10.13
CA ALA A 376 7.29 6.66 9.45
C ALA A 376 6.55 7.53 10.48
N PRO A 377 7.09 8.67 10.89
CA PRO A 377 6.41 9.60 11.76
C PRO A 377 5.00 9.93 11.30
N VAL A 378 4.05 9.80 12.24
CA VAL A 378 2.65 10.15 12.04
C VAL A 378 2.50 11.68 11.98
N CYS A 379 1.51 12.17 11.26
CA CYS A 379 1.34 13.58 10.95
C CYS A 379 1.09 14.53 12.15
N ARG A 380 0.95 13.98 13.36
CA ARG A 380 0.92 14.75 14.62
C ARG A 380 1.90 14.14 15.63
N PRO A 381 2.73 14.97 16.29
CA PRO A 381 3.79 14.47 17.18
C PRO A 381 3.33 13.59 18.34
N GLY A 382 2.12 13.79 18.84
CA GLY A 382 1.57 12.98 19.94
C GLY A 382 1.05 11.60 19.56
N TRP A 383 0.92 11.29 18.26
CA TRP A 383 0.60 9.95 17.78
C TRP A 383 1.89 9.17 17.53
N LEU A 384 2.09 8.14 18.36
CA LEU A 384 3.31 7.31 18.32
C LEU A 384 3.19 6.21 17.28
N ILE A 385 1.97 5.80 16.95
CA ILE A 385 1.67 4.70 16.04
C ILE A 385 0.42 5.02 15.21
N GLU A 386 0.44 4.55 13.97
CA GLU A 386 -0.68 4.55 13.05
C GLU A 386 -0.70 3.24 12.26
N MET A 387 -1.87 2.76 11.85
CA MET A 387 -1.96 1.65 10.92
C MET A 387 -3.05 1.87 9.88
N GLU A 388 -2.89 1.22 8.73
CA GLU A 388 -3.88 1.10 7.68
C GLU A 388 -4.04 -0.35 7.25
N CYS A 389 -5.17 -0.67 6.62
CA CYS A 389 -5.42 -2.00 6.09
C CYS A 389 -6.42 -1.98 4.92
N MET A 390 -6.39 -3.07 4.16
CA MET A 390 -7.46 -3.45 3.24
C MET A 390 -8.08 -4.77 3.71
N ALA A 391 -9.39 -4.92 3.52
CA ALA A 391 -10.10 -6.14 3.85
C ALA A 391 -11.04 -6.54 2.70
N VAL A 392 -11.32 -7.84 2.58
CA VAL A 392 -12.28 -8.39 1.65
C VAL A 392 -13.15 -9.43 2.33
N LYS A 393 -14.46 -9.32 2.13
CA LYS A 393 -15.49 -10.22 2.69
C LYS A 393 -16.42 -10.69 1.59
N ALA A 394 -16.70 -11.98 1.55
CA ALA A 394 -17.74 -12.51 0.68
C ALA A 394 -19.12 -11.98 1.12
N ILE A 395 -19.87 -11.45 0.18
CA ILE A 395 -21.29 -11.07 0.33
C ILE A 395 -22.07 -11.60 -0.88
N HIS A 396 -23.37 -11.46 -0.83
CA HIS A 396 -24.24 -11.68 -1.98
C HIS A 396 -25.15 -10.48 -2.13
N ASN A 397 -25.09 -9.82 -3.30
CA ASN A 397 -25.91 -8.66 -3.60
C ASN A 397 -26.32 -8.66 -5.09
N ASP A 398 -27.57 -9.05 -5.35
CA ASP A 398 -28.10 -9.15 -6.71
C ASP A 398 -28.28 -7.80 -7.44
N ASN A 399 -28.14 -6.67 -6.73
CA ASN A 399 -28.26 -5.34 -7.34
C ASN A 399 -27.02 -4.96 -8.13
N TYR A 400 -25.88 -5.61 -7.88
CA TYR A 400 -24.60 -5.26 -8.48
C TYR A 400 -23.98 -6.44 -9.21
N LYS A 401 -23.13 -6.14 -10.19
CA LYS A 401 -22.34 -7.16 -10.86
C LYS A 401 -21.28 -7.71 -9.89
N PRO A 402 -20.89 -8.99 -10.04
CA PRO A 402 -19.72 -9.52 -9.35
C PRO A 402 -18.47 -8.70 -9.65
N TYR A 403 -17.57 -8.68 -8.65
CA TYR A 403 -16.24 -8.08 -8.76
C TYR A 403 -15.47 -8.67 -9.90
#